data_174f4ebaaa5bac18bde37db877380d73
#
_entry.id   174f4ebaaa5bac18bde37db877380d73
#
_cell.length_a   1.000
_cell.length_b   1.000
_cell.length_c   1.000
_cell.angle_alpha   90.00
_cell.angle_beta   90.00
_cell.angle_gamma   90.00
#
_symmetry.space_group_name_H-M   'P 1'
#
loop_
_entity.id
_entity.type
_entity.pdbx_description
1 polymer ?
#
loop_
_entity_poly.entity_id
_entity_poly.type
_entity_poly.pdbx_seq_one_letter_code
_entity_poly.pdbx_strand_id
1 'polypeptide(L)'
;MKKFALFLFVVCLSIISVNCAEINGSYINKNIVYSFVKDSLYIDEIGIEGDAYVYDYTKDDSIVRAYNDLDEINFKVLYNDNNTIRIKYIDSEKIYTFVKINNYDIHNMKINETK
;
A
#
# COMPACT_ATOMS: atom_id res chain seq x y z
N MET A 1 27.10 19.18 -24.75
CA MET A 1 27.01 17.71 -24.70
C MET A 1 26.89 17.19 -23.27
N LYS A 2 27.80 17.53 -22.39
CA LYS A 2 27.76 17.08 -21.00
C LYS A 2 26.52 17.56 -20.27
N LYS A 3 26.08 18.80 -20.51
CA LYS A 3 24.90 19.34 -19.87
C LYS A 3 23.63 18.61 -20.29
N PHE A 4 23.58 18.21 -21.56
CA PHE A 4 22.44 17.49 -22.08
C PHE A 4 22.31 16.09 -21.45
N ALA A 5 23.45 15.39 -21.33
CA ALA A 5 23.45 14.06 -20.71
C ALA A 5 23.04 14.13 -19.23
N LEU A 6 23.50 15.15 -18.51
CA LEU A 6 23.15 15.35 -17.12
C LEU A 6 21.64 15.62 -16.96
N PHE A 7 21.07 16.40 -17.87
CA PHE A 7 19.65 16.69 -17.86
C PHE A 7 18.81 15.42 -18.02
N LEU A 8 19.19 14.57 -18.97
CA LEU A 8 18.49 13.29 -19.17
C LEU A 8 18.55 12.41 -17.92
N PHE A 9 19.70 12.38 -17.28
CA PHE A 9 19.88 11.60 -16.05
C PHE A 9 18.94 12.08 -14.95
N VAL A 10 18.82 13.39 -14.76
CA VAL A 10 17.93 13.96 -13.76
C VAL A 10 16.48 13.62 -14.05
N VAL A 11 16.07 13.67 -15.30
CA VAL A 11 14.70 13.31 -15.70
C VAL A 11 14.41 11.85 -15.38
N CYS A 12 15.35 10.96 -15.67
CA CYS A 12 15.19 9.54 -15.35
C CYS A 12 15.05 9.31 -13.84
N LEU A 13 15.83 10.00 -13.03
CA LEU A 13 15.74 9.90 -11.58
C LEU A 13 14.38 10.39 -11.06
N SER A 14 13.86 11.45 -11.65
CA SER A 14 12.54 11.98 -11.28
C SER A 14 11.45 10.96 -11.55
N ILE A 15 11.50 10.28 -12.70
CA ILE A 15 10.53 9.23 -13.04
C ILE A 15 10.62 8.07 -12.04
N ILE A 16 11.83 7.64 -11.69
CA ILE A 16 12.03 6.58 -10.70
C ILE A 16 11.46 6.99 -9.35
N SER A 17 11.66 8.24 -8.94
CA SER A 17 11.14 8.75 -7.67
C SER A 17 9.62 8.70 -7.62
N VAL A 18 8.94 8.99 -8.73
CA VAL A 18 7.47 8.90 -8.80
C VAL A 18 7.01 7.46 -8.60
N ASN A 19 7.70 6.49 -9.20
CA ASN A 19 7.37 5.08 -9.07
C ASN A 19 7.61 4.55 -7.66
N CYS A 20 8.49 5.19 -6.89
CA CYS A 20 8.81 4.83 -5.51
C CYS A 20 8.03 5.68 -4.50
N ALA A 21 6.99 6.37 -4.94
CA ALA A 21 6.19 7.23 -4.08
C ALA A 21 5.58 6.46 -2.91
N GLU A 22 5.47 7.16 -1.79
CA GLU A 22 4.88 6.61 -0.59
C GLU A 22 3.40 6.30 -0.80
N ILE A 23 2.93 5.23 -0.17
CA ILE A 23 1.53 4.82 -0.26
C ILE A 23 0.79 5.38 0.93
N ASN A 24 -0.29 6.12 0.69
CA ASN A 24 -1.12 6.70 1.74
C ASN A 24 -2.58 6.49 1.42
N GLY A 25 -3.37 6.22 2.47
CA GLY A 25 -4.81 6.15 2.36
C GLY A 25 -5.32 4.72 2.29
N SER A 26 -6.59 4.60 1.98
CA SER A 26 -7.30 3.33 1.97
C SER A 26 -7.62 2.89 0.55
N TYR A 27 -7.38 1.63 0.26
CA TYR A 27 -7.56 1.04 -1.05
C TYR A 27 -8.34 -0.25 -0.92
N ILE A 28 -9.23 -0.51 -1.84
CA ILE A 28 -10.12 -1.67 -1.80
C ILE A 28 -9.95 -2.57 -3.02
N ASN A 29 -9.98 -3.87 -2.76
CA ASN A 29 -10.11 -4.91 -3.77
C ASN A 29 -11.22 -5.85 -3.29
N LYS A 30 -12.35 -5.89 -4.01
CA LYS A 30 -13.55 -6.62 -3.57
C LYS A 30 -13.97 -6.15 -2.18
N ASN A 31 -13.90 -7.02 -1.17
CA ASN A 31 -14.27 -6.65 0.20
C ASN A 31 -13.08 -6.50 1.13
N ILE A 32 -11.87 -6.49 0.60
CA ILE A 32 -10.64 -6.33 1.38
C ILE A 32 -10.16 -4.90 1.25
N VAL A 33 -9.91 -4.25 2.39
CA VAL A 33 -9.42 -2.88 2.45
C VAL A 33 -8.02 -2.88 3.06
N TYR A 34 -7.09 -2.28 2.35
CA TYR A 34 -5.74 -2.00 2.85
C TYR A 34 -5.63 -0.51 3.12
N SER A 35 -5.37 -0.14 4.36
CA SER A 35 -5.24 1.26 4.76
C SER A 35 -3.82 1.51 5.25
N PHE A 36 -3.12 2.39 4.55
CA PHE A 36 -1.74 2.76 4.86
C PHE A 36 -1.76 4.08 5.62
N VAL A 37 -1.41 4.05 6.89
CA VAL A 37 -1.39 5.21 7.77
C VAL A 37 -0.03 5.26 8.44
N LYS A 38 0.82 6.18 7.99
CA LYS A 38 2.21 6.31 8.49
C LYS A 38 2.95 4.98 8.34
N ASP A 39 3.38 4.39 9.43
CA ASP A 39 4.14 3.14 9.43
C ASP A 39 3.27 1.92 9.70
N SER A 40 1.95 2.08 9.65
CA SER A 40 1.00 1.00 9.93
C SER A 40 0.17 0.68 8.72
N LEU A 41 -0.08 -0.61 8.53
CA LEU A 41 -1.00 -1.12 7.52
C LEU A 41 -2.16 -1.79 8.24
N TYR A 42 -3.37 -1.32 7.98
CA TYR A 42 -4.58 -1.93 8.50
C TYR A 42 -5.22 -2.73 7.39
N ILE A 43 -5.53 -3.99 7.68
CA ILE A 43 -6.21 -4.87 6.74
C ILE A 43 -7.57 -5.23 7.31
N ASP A 44 -8.60 -4.88 6.58
CA ASP A 44 -9.97 -5.11 7.02
C ASP A 44 -10.77 -5.81 5.93
N GLU A 45 -11.75 -6.58 6.35
CA GLU A 45 -12.66 -7.29 5.44
C GLU A 45 -14.07 -6.80 5.70
N ILE A 46 -14.64 -6.11 4.71
CA ILE A 46 -15.98 -5.55 4.82
C ILE A 46 -17.01 -6.67 4.90
N GLY A 47 -17.89 -6.56 5.88
CA GLY A 47 -18.95 -7.56 6.09
C GLY A 47 -18.58 -8.68 7.04
N ILE A 48 -17.33 -8.71 7.50
CA ILE A 48 -16.89 -9.68 8.50
C ILE A 48 -16.74 -8.95 9.82
N GLU A 49 -17.34 -9.47 10.87
CA GLU A 49 -17.20 -8.91 12.20
C GLU A 49 -15.80 -9.17 12.76
N GLY A 50 -15.29 -8.22 13.52
CA GLY A 50 -13.99 -8.31 14.13
C GLY A 50 -13.15 -7.09 13.82
N ASP A 51 -12.07 -6.92 14.57
CA ASP A 51 -11.15 -5.79 14.39
C ASP A 51 -10.34 -5.96 13.12
N ALA A 52 -9.98 -4.84 12.51
CA ALA A 52 -9.01 -4.86 11.43
C ALA A 52 -7.67 -5.40 11.94
N TYR A 53 -6.98 -6.14 11.11
CA TYR A 53 -5.63 -6.59 11.44
C TYR A 53 -4.66 -5.43 11.28
N VAL A 54 -3.81 -5.23 12.27
CA VAL A 54 -2.84 -4.14 12.28
C VAL A 54 -1.45 -4.70 12.12
N TYR A 55 -0.72 -4.15 11.18
CA TYR A 55 0.66 -4.53 10.89
C TYR A 55 1.54 -3.30 10.94
N ASP A 56 2.75 -3.44 11.45
CA ASP A 56 3.80 -2.47 11.15
C ASP A 56 4.36 -2.80 9.77
N TYR A 57 4.75 -1.80 9.01
CA TYR A 57 5.33 -2.11 7.73
C TYR A 57 6.51 -1.22 7.40
N THR A 58 7.40 -1.76 6.58
CA THR A 58 8.49 -1.02 5.95
C THR A 58 8.37 -1.16 4.46
N LYS A 59 8.77 -0.13 3.74
CA LYS A 59 8.79 -0.14 2.29
C LYS A 59 10.22 0.11 1.84
N ASP A 60 10.80 -0.86 1.18
CA ASP A 60 12.14 -0.78 0.63
C ASP A 60 12.02 -0.91 -0.87
N ASP A 61 12.28 0.22 -1.57
CA ASP A 61 12.07 0.32 -3.00
C ASP A 61 10.60 0.06 -3.34
N SER A 62 10.29 -1.04 -4.01
CA SER A 62 8.90 -1.38 -4.35
C SER A 62 8.35 -2.53 -3.50
N ILE A 63 9.10 -3.00 -2.52
CA ILE A 63 8.69 -4.14 -1.70
C ILE A 63 8.20 -3.65 -0.35
N VAL A 64 6.99 -4.05 0.00
CA VAL A 64 6.38 -3.79 1.30
C VAL A 64 6.47 -5.05 2.14
N ARG A 65 7.01 -4.90 3.34
CA ARG A 65 7.07 -5.96 4.34
C ARG A 65 6.21 -5.54 5.51
N ALA A 66 5.10 -6.23 5.70
CA ALA A 66 4.17 -5.95 6.78
C ALA A 66 4.19 -7.11 7.77
N TYR A 67 4.26 -6.80 9.05
CA TYR A 67 4.42 -7.82 10.09
C TYR A 67 3.72 -7.41 11.37
N ASN A 68 3.28 -8.42 12.11
CA ASN A 68 2.80 -8.27 13.48
C ASN A 68 3.23 -9.52 14.26
N ASP A 69 2.75 -9.69 15.48
CA ASP A 69 3.16 -10.82 16.33
C ASP A 69 2.67 -12.16 15.80
N LEU A 70 1.70 -12.17 14.89
CA LEU A 70 1.04 -13.38 14.43
C LEU A 70 1.36 -13.73 12.98
N ASP A 71 1.74 -12.75 12.16
CA ASP A 71 1.79 -12.95 10.71
C ASP A 71 2.74 -11.99 10.03
N GLU A 72 3.14 -12.34 8.83
CA GLU A 72 3.97 -11.50 7.97
C GLU A 72 3.43 -11.56 6.55
N ILE A 73 3.30 -10.40 5.92
CA ILE A 73 2.79 -10.28 4.56
C ILE A 73 3.80 -9.47 3.76
N ASN A 74 4.28 -10.03 2.66
CA ASN A 74 5.25 -9.37 1.80
C ASN A 74 4.69 -9.27 0.39
N PHE A 75 4.73 -8.07 -0.18
CA PHE A 75 4.27 -7.88 -1.55
C PHE A 75 5.06 -6.82 -2.26
N LYS A 76 5.08 -6.91 -3.57
CA LYS A 76 5.71 -5.94 -4.44
C LYS A 76 4.66 -5.02 -5.01
N VAL A 77 4.92 -3.71 -4.97
CA VAL A 77 4.06 -2.71 -5.59
C VAL A 77 4.51 -2.56 -7.05
N LEU A 78 3.65 -2.97 -7.97
CA LEU A 78 3.95 -2.91 -9.38
C LEU A 78 3.53 -1.58 -10.02
N TYR A 79 2.57 -0.90 -9.40
CA TYR A 79 2.03 0.34 -9.92
C TYR A 79 1.39 1.13 -8.79
N ASN A 80 1.58 2.43 -8.77
CA ASN A 80 0.97 3.34 -7.80
C ASN A 80 0.84 4.74 -8.39
N ASP A 81 -0.40 5.20 -8.61
CA ASP A 81 -0.66 6.54 -9.11
C ASP A 81 -1.50 7.37 -8.14
N ASN A 82 -1.55 6.98 -6.87
CA ASN A 82 -2.33 7.61 -5.81
C ASN A 82 -3.84 7.36 -5.88
N ASN A 83 -4.33 6.72 -6.93
CA ASN A 83 -5.74 6.32 -7.05
C ASN A 83 -5.88 4.82 -7.18
N THR A 84 -4.86 4.18 -7.70
CA THR A 84 -4.84 2.75 -7.94
C THR A 84 -3.48 2.21 -7.59
N ILE A 85 -3.46 1.08 -6.90
CA ILE A 85 -2.21 0.34 -6.69
C ILE A 85 -2.40 -1.07 -7.21
N ARG A 86 -1.34 -1.62 -7.79
CA ARG A 86 -1.30 -3.02 -8.21
C ARG A 86 -0.18 -3.68 -7.46
N ILE A 87 -0.51 -4.80 -6.84
CA ILE A 87 0.46 -5.52 -6.01
C ILE A 87 0.52 -6.99 -6.42
N LYS A 88 1.64 -7.59 -6.13
CA LYS A 88 1.88 -9.01 -6.30
C LYS A 88 2.53 -9.53 -5.03
N TYR A 89 1.91 -10.51 -4.38
CA TYR A 89 2.52 -11.14 -3.21
C TYR A 89 3.76 -11.91 -3.66
N ILE A 90 4.77 -11.94 -2.81
CA ILE A 90 6.08 -12.49 -3.19
C ILE A 90 5.99 -13.94 -3.67
N ASP A 91 5.13 -14.73 -3.04
CA ASP A 91 5.00 -16.16 -3.35
C ASP A 91 3.91 -16.47 -4.36
N SER A 92 3.38 -15.45 -5.05
CA SER A 92 2.27 -15.64 -5.98
C SER A 92 2.56 -14.97 -7.31
N GLU A 93 2.03 -15.54 -8.38
CA GLU A 93 2.06 -14.92 -9.71
C GLU A 93 0.87 -14.00 -9.96
N LYS A 94 -0.08 -13.99 -9.05
CA LYS A 94 -1.32 -13.24 -9.20
C LYS A 94 -1.13 -11.76 -8.89
N ILE A 95 -1.74 -10.91 -9.71
CA ILE A 95 -1.69 -9.45 -9.53
C ILE A 95 -3.06 -8.99 -9.04
N TYR A 96 -3.05 -8.19 -7.99
CA TYR A 96 -4.26 -7.62 -7.41
C TYR A 96 -4.27 -6.12 -7.62
N THR A 97 -5.41 -5.60 -8.05
CA THR A 97 -5.60 -4.16 -8.25
C THR A 97 -6.48 -3.62 -7.15
N PHE A 98 -5.97 -2.64 -6.42
CA PHE A 98 -6.71 -1.95 -5.36
C PHE A 98 -7.01 -0.54 -5.80
N VAL A 99 -8.22 -0.07 -5.54
CA VAL A 99 -8.66 1.27 -5.93
C VAL A 99 -8.90 2.10 -4.67
N LYS A 100 -8.48 3.35 -4.70
CA LYS A 100 -8.61 4.23 -3.56
C LYS A 100 -10.06 4.51 -3.21
N ILE A 101 -10.36 4.49 -1.92
CA ILE A 101 -11.66 4.87 -1.38
C ILE A 101 -11.47 6.06 -0.44
N ASN A 102 -12.40 7.02 -0.51
CA ASN A 102 -12.23 8.29 0.17
C ASN A 102 -12.91 8.36 1.54
N ASN A 103 -13.98 7.68 1.75
CA ASN A 103 -14.80 7.85 2.96
C ASN A 103 -14.66 6.70 3.95
N TYR A 104 -13.55 5.98 3.89
CA TYR A 104 -13.30 4.87 4.80
C TYR A 104 -12.66 5.39 6.08
N ASP A 105 -13.25 5.05 7.23
CA ASP A 105 -12.78 5.49 8.53
C ASP A 105 -12.46 4.28 9.42
N ILE A 106 -11.18 3.99 9.53
CA ILE A 106 -10.69 2.88 10.36
C ILE A 106 -11.00 3.10 11.83
N HIS A 107 -10.89 4.34 12.28
CA HIS A 107 -11.13 4.67 13.69
C HIS A 107 -12.58 4.40 14.09
N ASN A 108 -13.52 4.74 13.22
CA ASN A 108 -14.92 4.46 13.49
C ASN A 108 -15.17 2.96 13.57
N MET A 109 -14.55 2.18 12.72
CA MET A 109 -14.67 0.73 12.77
C MET A 109 -14.13 0.16 14.07
N LYS A 110 -12.96 0.62 14.50
CA LYS A 110 -12.39 0.17 15.77
C LYS A 110 -13.28 0.52 16.96
N ILE A 111 -13.80 1.73 16.97
CA ILE A 111 -14.68 2.19 18.04
C ILE A 111 -15.94 1.34 18.09
N ASN A 112 -16.52 1.05 16.93
CA ASN A 112 -17.73 0.23 16.86
C ASN A 112 -17.50 -1.19 17.35
N GLU A 113 -16.34 -1.74 17.09
CA GLU A 113 -16.01 -3.10 17.48
C GLU A 113 -15.66 -3.22 18.95
N THR A 114 -15.11 -2.18 19.55
CA THR A 114 -14.79 -2.19 20.98
C THR A 114 -16.00 -2.01 21.87
N LYS A 115 -17.12 -1.63 21.31
CA LYS A 115 -18.37 -1.49 22.05
C LYS A 115 -19.11 -2.82 22.12
#